data_74e32e4e6923422e18252cb9cd2d73ec
#
_entry.id   74e32e4e6923422e18252cb9cd2d73ec
#
_cell.length_a   1.000
_cell.length_b   1.000
_cell.length_c   1.000
_cell.angle_alpha   90.00
_cell.angle_beta   90.00
_cell.angle_gamma   90.00
#
_symmetry.space_group_name_H-M   'P 1'
#
loop_
_entity.id
_entity.type
_entity.pdbx_description
1 polymer ?
#
loop_
_entity_poly.entity_id
_entity_poly.type
_entity_poly.pdbx_seq_one_letter_code
_entity_poly.pdbx_strand_id
1 'polypeptide(L)'
;MRAPLPQAEAAAAPEPVSPAAALSQRIVNLGSLAELEAALLANGLAPAEAAAASAAAQAAIGARPGEIRAVIYLDAAASAPRLMRLEASFLDSSGAVVTRQPDDTFAAQAVAASLSSEIIMRRGEMNDADFYSSAVAAGVTDSLIQTFAQAFVYDFNFQTEITVGDVFEAVFEQQVNASKQPVGAPRLLYAALTTSAKSKALYRFQPPGGEPGWFDGNGRSVKRSFMRTPVDGARITSRFGPRFHPVLHYNRLHGGIDLAAPVGTPIYASAAGTVVSASPSSCAGNMVVLKHDNGWETRYFHLHQFAPDIAPGMRLAQGHQLGGVGNTGTCTTGPHLHYEVHIDGDKVDPESIPTEEGEALEGEVLKAFITERDRIDGARAGRTG
;
A
#
# COMPACT_ATOMS: atom_id res chain seq x y z
N MET A 1 34.14 27.47 -79.25
CA MET A 1 34.29 28.22 -77.94
C MET A 1 33.66 27.36 -76.86
N ARG A 2 34.48 26.72 -75.98
CA ARG A 2 34.01 26.01 -74.81
C ARG A 2 34.22 26.93 -73.62
N ALA A 3 33.17 27.15 -72.83
CA ALA A 3 33.25 27.88 -71.57
C ALA A 3 34.00 27.10 -70.50
N PRO A 4 34.79 27.74 -69.66
CA PRO A 4 35.48 27.04 -68.56
C PRO A 4 34.51 26.63 -67.44
N LEU A 5 34.75 25.44 -66.90
CA LEU A 5 34.05 24.89 -65.74
C LEU A 5 34.40 25.70 -64.45
N PRO A 6 33.47 25.91 -63.51
CA PRO A 6 33.80 26.56 -62.30
C PRO A 6 34.70 25.68 -61.42
N GLN A 7 35.73 26.29 -60.81
CA GLN A 7 36.60 25.64 -59.82
C GLN A 7 35.83 25.35 -58.57
N ALA A 8 35.86 24.11 -58.09
CA ALA A 8 35.35 23.72 -56.82
C ALA A 8 36.13 24.42 -55.69
N GLU A 9 35.43 25.18 -54.87
CA GLU A 9 35.95 25.79 -53.68
C GLU A 9 36.33 24.67 -52.68
N ALA A 10 37.57 24.64 -52.24
CA ALA A 10 38.07 23.63 -51.31
C ALA A 10 37.35 23.81 -49.97
N ALA A 11 36.58 22.81 -49.56
CA ALA A 11 35.98 22.76 -48.23
C ALA A 11 37.10 22.81 -47.17
N ALA A 12 37.00 23.80 -46.28
CA ALA A 12 37.90 23.93 -45.14
C ALA A 12 37.91 22.61 -44.33
N ALA A 13 39.09 22.14 -44.01
CA ALA A 13 39.26 20.96 -43.17
C ALA A 13 38.58 21.22 -41.80
N PRO A 14 37.89 20.24 -41.21
CA PRO A 14 37.29 20.42 -39.88
C PRO A 14 38.41 20.73 -38.89
N GLU A 15 38.17 21.77 -38.07
CA GLU A 15 39.07 22.12 -36.97
C GLU A 15 39.28 20.90 -36.06
N PRO A 16 40.47 20.67 -35.53
CA PRO A 16 40.73 19.57 -34.61
C PRO A 16 39.85 19.72 -33.36
N VAL A 17 38.95 18.79 -33.16
CA VAL A 17 38.18 18.68 -31.94
C VAL A 17 39.19 18.55 -30.78
N SER A 18 39.25 19.54 -29.89
CA SER A 18 40.07 19.46 -28.68
C SER A 18 39.79 18.11 -27.97
N PRO A 19 40.82 17.37 -27.55
CA PRO A 19 40.60 16.12 -26.84
C PRO A 19 39.72 16.38 -25.63
N ALA A 20 38.59 15.70 -25.54
CA ALA A 20 37.70 15.78 -24.40
C ALA A 20 38.54 15.57 -23.13
N ALA A 21 38.59 16.59 -22.25
CA ALA A 21 39.34 16.53 -21.01
C ALA A 21 38.98 15.22 -20.28
N ALA A 22 39.99 14.43 -19.93
CA ALA A 22 39.75 13.20 -19.18
C ALA A 22 39.16 13.59 -17.80
N LEU A 23 37.93 13.15 -17.55
CA LEU A 23 37.23 13.40 -16.27
C LEU A 23 37.43 12.23 -15.34
N SER A 24 37.82 12.50 -14.11
CA SER A 24 37.72 11.53 -13.01
C SER A 24 36.34 11.60 -12.36
N GLN A 25 35.74 10.45 -12.08
CA GLN A 25 34.40 10.34 -11.52
C GLN A 25 34.44 9.84 -10.09
N ARG A 26 33.67 10.46 -9.21
CA ARG A 26 33.45 10.00 -7.83
C ARG A 26 31.96 9.95 -7.53
N ILE A 27 31.54 8.94 -6.79
CA ILE A 27 30.13 8.72 -6.42
C ILE A 27 30.03 8.79 -4.91
N VAL A 28 29.07 9.58 -4.41
CA VAL A 28 28.79 9.75 -2.99
C VAL A 28 27.29 9.64 -2.77
N ASN A 29 26.89 8.86 -1.78
CA ASN A 29 25.51 8.81 -1.30
C ASN A 29 25.38 9.66 -0.04
N LEU A 30 24.40 10.53 0.00
CA LEU A 30 24.17 11.52 1.05
C LEU A 30 22.76 11.34 1.63
N GLY A 31 22.60 11.54 2.92
CA GLY A 31 21.30 11.47 3.58
C GLY A 31 20.35 12.61 3.20
N SER A 32 20.92 13.74 2.72
CA SER A 32 20.16 14.90 2.29
C SER A 32 20.93 15.79 1.33
N LEU A 33 20.22 16.65 0.60
CA LEU A 33 20.83 17.67 -0.25
C LEU A 33 21.69 18.70 0.53
N ALA A 34 21.38 18.90 1.81
CA ALA A 34 22.14 19.81 2.68
C ALA A 34 23.59 19.33 2.91
N GLU A 35 23.88 18.06 2.78
CA GLU A 35 25.21 17.48 2.96
C GLU A 35 26.11 17.64 1.73
N LEU A 36 25.55 18.13 0.60
CA LEU A 36 26.26 18.18 -0.68
C LEU A 36 27.52 19.03 -0.63
N GLU A 37 27.47 20.20 -0.02
CA GLU A 37 28.63 21.08 0.10
C GLU A 37 29.77 20.41 0.88
N ALA A 38 29.46 19.79 2.02
CA ALA A 38 30.43 19.06 2.83
C ALA A 38 31.06 17.90 2.05
N ALA A 39 30.27 17.19 1.24
CA ALA A 39 30.75 16.12 0.39
C ALA A 39 31.70 16.63 -0.72
N LEU A 40 31.41 17.78 -1.32
CA LEU A 40 32.28 18.40 -2.31
C LEU A 40 33.63 18.84 -1.67
N LEU A 41 33.59 19.43 -0.48
CA LEU A 41 34.79 19.75 0.29
C LEU A 41 35.62 18.51 0.62
N ALA A 42 34.98 17.45 1.08
CA ALA A 42 35.67 16.18 1.39
C ALA A 42 36.32 15.54 0.14
N ASN A 43 35.84 15.87 -1.06
CA ASN A 43 36.43 15.47 -2.32
C ASN A 43 37.53 16.41 -2.83
N GLY A 44 37.93 17.40 -2.02
CA GLY A 44 39.09 18.27 -2.26
C GLY A 44 38.80 19.52 -3.07
N LEU A 45 37.54 19.91 -3.26
CA LEU A 45 37.19 21.17 -3.92
C LEU A 45 37.49 22.37 -3.01
N ALA A 46 37.83 23.51 -3.63
CA ALA A 46 37.99 24.76 -2.92
C ALA A 46 36.62 25.19 -2.28
N PRO A 47 36.63 25.83 -1.10
CA PRO A 47 35.41 26.22 -0.39
C PRO A 47 34.42 27.06 -1.24
N ALA A 48 34.94 28.05 -1.96
CA ALA A 48 34.09 28.89 -2.81
C ALA A 48 33.43 28.09 -3.97
N GLU A 49 34.15 27.14 -4.53
CA GLU A 49 33.68 26.27 -5.59
C GLU A 49 32.61 25.26 -5.09
N ALA A 50 32.86 24.62 -3.95
CA ALA A 50 31.92 23.71 -3.32
C ALA A 50 30.61 24.42 -2.96
N ALA A 51 30.69 25.60 -2.35
CA ALA A 51 29.52 26.41 -2.00
C ALA A 51 28.71 26.83 -3.25
N ALA A 52 29.40 27.33 -4.30
CA ALA A 52 28.73 27.78 -5.51
C ALA A 52 28.02 26.60 -6.27
N ALA A 53 28.67 25.45 -6.39
CA ALA A 53 28.07 24.28 -7.03
C ALA A 53 26.91 23.71 -6.21
N SER A 54 27.03 23.64 -4.88
CA SER A 54 25.97 23.22 -3.98
C SER A 54 24.75 24.14 -4.05
N ALA A 55 24.99 25.49 -3.99
CA ALA A 55 23.93 26.47 -4.11
C ALA A 55 23.17 26.38 -5.46
N ALA A 56 23.91 26.16 -6.57
CA ALA A 56 23.31 25.97 -7.88
C ALA A 56 22.45 24.72 -7.94
N ALA A 57 22.90 23.60 -7.36
CA ALA A 57 22.11 22.37 -7.26
C ALA A 57 20.84 22.57 -6.42
N GLN A 58 20.98 23.20 -5.25
CA GLN A 58 19.86 23.49 -4.35
C GLN A 58 18.81 24.41 -4.98
N ALA A 59 19.26 25.44 -5.71
CA ALA A 59 18.37 26.34 -6.43
C ALA A 59 17.55 25.63 -7.52
N ALA A 60 18.17 24.67 -8.22
CA ALA A 60 17.50 23.90 -9.29
C ALA A 60 16.54 22.83 -8.74
N ILE A 61 16.88 22.19 -7.62
CA ILE A 61 16.09 21.11 -7.02
C ILE A 61 14.98 21.64 -6.13
N GLY A 62 15.22 22.75 -5.41
CA GLY A 62 14.37 23.25 -4.34
C GLY A 62 14.52 22.49 -3.03
N ALA A 63 13.77 22.93 -1.99
CA ALA A 63 13.77 22.27 -0.70
C ALA A 63 12.99 20.94 -0.75
N ARG A 64 13.72 19.83 -0.66
CA ARG A 64 13.15 18.49 -0.70
C ARG A 64 13.94 17.56 0.23
N PRO A 65 13.25 16.81 1.13
CA PRO A 65 13.88 15.77 1.95
C PRO A 65 14.16 14.51 1.12
N GLY A 66 15.14 13.73 1.57
CA GLY A 66 15.45 12.42 1.03
C GLY A 66 16.92 12.25 0.69
N GLU A 67 17.31 10.99 0.59
CA GLU A 67 18.65 10.59 0.19
C GLU A 67 18.93 10.97 -1.26
N ILE A 68 20.15 11.40 -1.53
CA ILE A 68 20.63 11.71 -2.88
C ILE A 68 21.89 10.94 -3.22
N ARG A 69 22.03 10.60 -4.49
CA ARG A 69 23.26 10.11 -5.09
C ARG A 69 23.92 11.27 -5.85
N ALA A 70 25.12 11.66 -5.42
CA ALA A 70 25.91 12.67 -6.11
C ALA A 70 27.02 12.01 -6.92
N VAL A 71 27.11 12.36 -8.21
CA VAL A 71 28.20 11.97 -9.10
C VAL A 71 29.01 13.21 -9.43
N ILE A 72 30.26 13.22 -9.01
CA ILE A 72 31.17 14.36 -9.08
C ILE A 72 32.19 14.08 -10.19
N TYR A 73 32.23 14.92 -11.19
CA TYR A 73 33.18 14.82 -12.31
C TYR A 73 34.23 15.92 -12.16
N LEU A 74 35.48 15.49 -11.95
CA LEU A 74 36.62 16.36 -11.75
C LEU A 74 37.54 16.34 -12.97
N ASP A 75 38.15 17.45 -13.27
CA ASP A 75 39.23 17.52 -14.29
C ASP A 75 40.42 16.70 -13.82
N ALA A 76 40.75 15.65 -14.58
CA ALA A 76 41.86 14.76 -14.28
C ALA A 76 43.24 15.36 -14.62
N ALA A 77 43.30 16.42 -15.41
CA ALA A 77 44.53 17.09 -15.82
C ALA A 77 44.90 18.28 -14.89
N ALA A 78 43.97 18.73 -14.03
CA ALA A 78 44.19 19.82 -13.12
C ALA A 78 45.13 19.42 -11.96
N SER A 79 46.00 20.35 -11.54
CA SER A 79 46.91 20.15 -10.41
C SER A 79 46.22 20.09 -9.06
N ALA A 80 44.97 20.59 -8.94
CA ALA A 80 44.07 20.48 -7.82
C ALA A 80 42.68 20.03 -8.30
N PRO A 81 41.90 19.34 -7.48
CA PRO A 81 40.53 18.91 -7.85
C PRO A 81 39.70 20.12 -8.29
N ARG A 82 39.17 20.06 -9.52
CA ARG A 82 38.36 21.11 -10.13
C ARG A 82 37.07 20.47 -10.64
N LEU A 83 35.92 20.96 -10.17
CA LEU A 83 34.63 20.44 -10.56
C LEU A 83 34.28 20.85 -11.99
N MET A 84 34.02 19.90 -12.85
CA MET A 84 33.54 20.14 -14.23
C MET A 84 32.05 19.93 -14.34
N ARG A 85 31.53 18.90 -13.65
CA ARG A 85 30.11 18.54 -13.65
C ARG A 85 29.74 17.86 -12.34
N LEU A 86 28.53 18.11 -11.87
CA LEU A 86 27.91 17.42 -10.74
C LEU A 86 26.53 16.98 -11.14
N GLU A 87 26.20 15.73 -10.86
CA GLU A 87 24.84 15.18 -10.99
C GLU A 87 24.37 14.82 -9.58
N ALA A 88 23.32 15.48 -9.11
CA ALA A 88 22.68 15.17 -7.84
C ALA A 88 21.28 14.62 -8.12
N SER A 89 21.02 13.37 -7.76
CA SER A 89 19.76 12.68 -8.08
C SER A 89 19.15 11.99 -6.87
N PHE A 90 17.83 12.09 -6.74
CA PHE A 90 17.02 11.32 -5.83
C PHE A 90 16.72 9.91 -6.39
N LEU A 91 16.12 9.06 -5.56
CA LEU A 91 15.75 7.71 -5.96
C LEU A 91 14.78 7.67 -7.15
N ASP A 92 13.92 8.67 -7.32
CA ASP A 92 12.99 8.78 -8.46
C ASP A 92 13.63 9.31 -9.74
N SER A 93 14.96 9.42 -9.76
CA SER A 93 15.78 10.00 -10.85
C SER A 93 15.57 11.50 -11.07
N SER A 94 14.78 12.19 -10.26
CA SER A 94 14.76 13.65 -10.27
C SER A 94 16.00 14.23 -9.62
N GLY A 95 16.35 15.46 -9.97
CA GLY A 95 17.55 16.08 -9.39
C GLY A 95 18.02 17.30 -10.17
N ALA A 96 19.33 17.50 -10.19
CA ALA A 96 19.98 18.54 -11.01
C ALA A 96 21.30 18.06 -11.62
N VAL A 97 21.59 18.59 -12.77
CA VAL A 97 22.93 18.56 -13.39
C VAL A 97 23.51 19.97 -13.32
N VAL A 98 24.62 20.09 -12.62
CA VAL A 98 25.39 21.34 -12.50
C VAL A 98 26.63 21.24 -13.36
N THR A 99 26.85 22.21 -14.22
CA THR A 99 27.98 22.21 -15.15
C THR A 99 28.75 23.51 -15.04
N ARG A 100 30.10 23.41 -14.98
CA ARG A 100 30.97 24.58 -15.02
C ARG A 100 30.85 25.28 -16.37
N GLN A 101 30.74 26.58 -16.35
CA GLN A 101 30.71 27.44 -17.53
C GLN A 101 32.14 27.94 -17.87
N PRO A 102 32.35 28.45 -19.08
CA PRO A 102 33.67 29.03 -19.46
C PRO A 102 34.15 30.19 -18.61
N ASP A 103 33.25 30.90 -17.95
CA ASP A 103 33.52 31.99 -17.03
C ASP A 103 33.73 31.55 -15.57
N ASP A 104 33.89 30.24 -15.35
CA ASP A 104 34.07 29.60 -14.04
C ASP A 104 32.84 29.66 -13.11
N THR A 105 31.68 30.10 -13.60
CA THR A 105 30.41 29.98 -12.89
C THR A 105 29.80 28.59 -13.04
N PHE A 106 28.74 28.30 -12.28
CA PHE A 106 27.97 27.05 -12.42
C PHE A 106 26.56 27.31 -12.93
N ALA A 107 26.20 26.65 -14.03
CA ALA A 107 24.83 26.55 -14.47
C ALA A 107 24.21 25.23 -14.00
N ALA A 108 23.00 25.29 -13.44
CA ALA A 108 22.27 24.12 -13.02
C ALA A 108 21.00 23.91 -13.86
N GLN A 109 20.77 22.68 -14.27
CA GLN A 109 19.55 22.27 -14.95
C GLN A 109 18.83 21.25 -14.09
N ALA A 110 17.56 21.52 -13.78
CA ALA A 110 16.70 20.57 -13.08
C ALA A 110 16.41 19.35 -13.99
N VAL A 111 16.40 18.17 -13.39
CA VAL A 111 16.05 16.89 -14.03
C VAL A 111 14.72 16.44 -13.41
N ALA A 112 13.71 16.25 -14.26
CA ALA A 112 12.42 15.74 -13.82
C ALA A 112 12.51 14.26 -13.41
N ALA A 113 11.59 13.82 -12.53
CA ALA A 113 11.47 12.41 -12.18
C ALA A 113 11.19 11.57 -13.43
N SER A 114 11.90 10.46 -13.56
CA SER A 114 11.71 9.49 -14.64
C SER A 114 11.30 8.16 -14.04
N LEU A 115 9.98 7.95 -13.93
CA LEU A 115 9.38 6.74 -13.41
C LEU A 115 8.65 5.98 -14.51
N SER A 116 8.75 4.67 -14.46
CA SER A 116 7.95 3.76 -15.27
C SER A 116 7.26 2.75 -14.36
N SER A 117 6.08 2.25 -14.77
CA SER A 117 5.36 1.22 -14.03
C SER A 117 5.75 -0.16 -14.57
N GLU A 118 6.04 -1.09 -13.65
CA GLU A 118 6.22 -2.51 -13.97
C GLU A 118 5.13 -3.32 -13.28
N ILE A 119 4.53 -4.25 -14.04
CA ILE A 119 3.60 -5.22 -13.47
C ILE A 119 4.40 -6.45 -13.09
N ILE A 120 4.33 -6.82 -11.82
CA ILE A 120 5.06 -7.93 -11.23
C ILE A 120 4.05 -8.97 -10.74
N MET A 121 4.26 -10.21 -11.13
CA MET A 121 3.48 -11.35 -10.64
C MET A 121 4.33 -12.17 -9.67
N ARG A 122 3.72 -12.58 -8.57
CA ARG A 122 4.25 -13.55 -7.61
C ARG A 122 3.24 -14.64 -7.38
N ARG A 123 3.71 -15.85 -7.42
CA ARG A 123 2.93 -17.05 -7.09
C ARG A 123 3.71 -17.85 -6.06
N GLY A 124 3.01 -18.31 -5.05
CA GLY A 124 3.58 -19.13 -3.98
C GLY A 124 2.63 -20.23 -3.56
N GLU A 125 3.19 -21.19 -2.85
CA GLU A 125 2.47 -22.27 -2.18
C GLU A 125 2.66 -22.11 -0.68
N MET A 126 1.60 -22.37 0.08
CA MET A 126 1.64 -22.32 1.53
C MET A 126 2.55 -23.42 2.07
N ASN A 127 3.53 -23.02 2.88
CA ASN A 127 4.37 -23.92 3.64
C ASN A 127 3.80 -24.18 5.04
N ASP A 128 4.54 -24.86 5.88
CA ASP A 128 4.15 -25.26 7.23
C ASP A 128 4.23 -24.12 8.28
N ALA A 129 4.74 -22.95 7.91
CA ALA A 129 4.82 -21.82 8.83
C ALA A 129 3.50 -21.04 8.92
N ASP A 130 3.24 -20.19 7.93
CA ASP A 130 2.02 -19.36 7.82
C ASP A 130 1.95 -18.66 6.45
N PHE A 131 0.83 -17.96 6.21
CA PHE A 131 0.65 -17.20 4.97
C PHE A 131 1.69 -16.08 4.82
N TYR A 132 2.00 -15.36 5.89
CA TYR A 132 2.96 -14.26 5.85
C TYR A 132 4.34 -14.74 5.40
N SER A 133 4.87 -15.77 6.07
CA SER A 133 6.18 -16.36 5.75
C SER A 133 6.24 -16.91 4.33
N SER A 134 5.17 -17.58 3.88
CA SER A 134 5.06 -18.11 2.51
C SER A 134 5.05 -16.99 1.46
N ALA A 135 4.32 -15.91 1.73
CA ALA A 135 4.22 -14.77 0.83
C ALA A 135 5.55 -14.00 0.73
N VAL A 136 6.25 -13.78 1.86
CA VAL A 136 7.60 -13.18 1.87
C VAL A 136 8.58 -14.04 1.07
N ALA A 137 8.56 -15.36 1.26
CA ALA A 137 9.42 -16.29 0.51
C ALA A 137 9.15 -16.26 -0.99
N ALA A 138 7.91 -16.00 -1.41
CA ALA A 138 7.53 -15.81 -2.81
C ALA A 138 7.88 -14.41 -3.35
N GLY A 139 8.42 -13.50 -2.53
CA GLY A 139 8.80 -12.15 -2.92
C GLY A 139 7.64 -11.16 -2.94
N VAL A 140 6.59 -11.41 -2.16
CA VAL A 140 5.53 -10.43 -1.88
C VAL A 140 5.99 -9.55 -0.71
N THR A 141 5.91 -8.24 -0.87
CA THR A 141 6.34 -7.29 0.16
C THR A 141 5.30 -7.17 1.28
N ASP A 142 5.74 -6.81 2.49
CA ASP A 142 4.90 -6.71 3.70
C ASP A 142 3.63 -5.87 3.49
N SER A 143 3.76 -4.72 2.81
CA SER A 143 2.62 -3.83 2.53
C SER A 143 1.55 -4.49 1.65
N LEU A 144 1.93 -5.42 0.78
CA LEU A 144 1.01 -6.17 -0.08
C LEU A 144 0.37 -7.34 0.64
N ILE A 145 1.06 -7.97 1.59
CA ILE A 145 0.55 -9.14 2.35
C ILE A 145 -0.70 -8.76 3.13
N GLN A 146 -0.69 -7.64 3.82
CA GLN A 146 -1.86 -7.14 4.53
C GLN A 146 -3.02 -6.83 3.58
N THR A 147 -2.73 -6.14 2.47
CA THR A 147 -3.75 -5.81 1.46
C THR A 147 -4.32 -7.07 0.82
N PHE A 148 -3.50 -8.10 0.59
CA PHE A 148 -3.92 -9.40 0.08
C PHE A 148 -4.88 -10.10 1.05
N ALA A 149 -4.50 -10.22 2.32
CA ALA A 149 -5.36 -10.85 3.33
C ALA A 149 -6.69 -10.12 3.50
N GLN A 150 -6.69 -8.78 3.49
CA GLN A 150 -7.89 -7.97 3.55
C GLN A 150 -8.83 -8.18 2.35
N ALA A 151 -8.28 -8.46 1.16
CA ALA A 151 -9.11 -8.73 -0.02
C ALA A 151 -10.01 -9.97 0.16
N PHE A 152 -9.57 -10.94 0.95
CA PHE A 152 -10.25 -12.22 1.15
C PHE A 152 -10.95 -12.37 2.50
N VAL A 153 -11.03 -11.32 3.30
CA VAL A 153 -11.62 -11.36 4.66
C VAL A 153 -13.05 -11.92 4.70
N TYR A 154 -13.79 -11.80 3.61
CA TYR A 154 -15.16 -12.32 3.50
C TYR A 154 -15.24 -13.76 2.98
N ASP A 155 -14.17 -14.26 2.39
CA ASP A 155 -14.16 -15.52 1.67
C ASP A 155 -13.35 -16.62 2.38
N PHE A 156 -12.28 -16.25 3.12
CA PHE A 156 -11.38 -17.20 3.76
C PHE A 156 -11.06 -16.80 5.19
N ASN A 157 -10.98 -17.81 6.06
CA ASN A 157 -10.38 -17.69 7.37
C ASN A 157 -8.90 -18.12 7.28
N PHE A 158 -7.99 -17.15 7.30
CA PHE A 158 -6.55 -17.40 7.17
C PHE A 158 -5.95 -18.22 8.31
N GLN A 159 -6.64 -18.34 9.47
CA GLN A 159 -6.16 -19.13 10.61
C GLN A 159 -6.60 -20.59 10.56
N THR A 160 -7.69 -20.91 9.88
CA THR A 160 -8.31 -22.23 9.97
C THR A 160 -8.58 -22.91 8.62
N GLU A 161 -8.68 -22.13 7.53
CA GLU A 161 -9.02 -22.66 6.21
C GLU A 161 -7.82 -22.72 5.25
N ILE A 162 -6.71 -22.03 5.59
CA ILE A 162 -5.51 -22.02 4.77
C ILE A 162 -4.55 -23.07 5.30
N THR A 163 -4.10 -23.96 4.44
CA THR A 163 -3.28 -25.11 4.81
C THR A 163 -2.07 -25.24 3.88
N VAL A 164 -1.12 -26.07 4.28
CA VAL A 164 0.05 -26.41 3.45
C VAL A 164 -0.40 -26.96 2.10
N GLY A 165 0.21 -26.50 1.03
CA GLY A 165 -0.11 -26.85 -0.35
C GLY A 165 -1.13 -25.93 -1.01
N ASP A 166 -1.82 -25.07 -0.28
CA ASP A 166 -2.68 -24.04 -0.86
C ASP A 166 -1.86 -23.03 -1.67
N VAL A 167 -2.42 -22.56 -2.78
CA VAL A 167 -1.70 -21.70 -3.73
C VAL A 167 -2.26 -20.30 -3.71
N PHE A 168 -1.37 -19.31 -3.63
CA PHE A 168 -1.73 -17.91 -3.79
C PHE A 168 -1.01 -17.28 -4.99
N GLU A 169 -1.63 -16.25 -5.56
CA GLU A 169 -1.09 -15.44 -6.64
C GLU A 169 -1.36 -13.96 -6.37
N ALA A 170 -0.34 -13.14 -6.49
CA ALA A 170 -0.42 -11.69 -6.34
C ALA A 170 0.16 -11.01 -7.59
N VAL A 171 -0.60 -10.09 -8.20
CA VAL A 171 -0.11 -9.21 -9.25
C VAL A 171 -0.15 -7.78 -8.75
N PHE A 172 0.96 -7.09 -8.85
CA PHE A 172 1.07 -5.73 -8.37
C PHE A 172 1.85 -4.84 -9.33
N GLU A 173 1.55 -3.57 -9.29
CA GLU A 173 2.25 -2.53 -10.01
C GLU A 173 3.29 -1.89 -9.09
N GLN A 174 4.53 -1.82 -9.57
CA GLN A 174 5.63 -1.15 -8.91
C GLN A 174 6.17 -0.04 -9.81
N GLN A 175 6.25 1.17 -9.28
CA GLN A 175 7.00 2.22 -9.95
C GLN A 175 8.49 1.97 -9.80
N VAL A 176 9.22 2.15 -10.89
CA VAL A 176 10.68 2.01 -10.92
C VAL A 176 11.32 3.23 -11.59
N ASN A 177 12.52 3.56 -11.13
CA ASN A 177 13.32 4.62 -11.73
C ASN A 177 14.02 4.14 -13.02
N ALA A 178 14.81 5.02 -13.66
CA ALA A 178 15.58 4.71 -14.85
C ALA A 178 16.58 3.55 -14.68
N SER A 179 17.02 3.27 -13.45
CA SER A 179 17.92 2.16 -13.10
C SER A 179 17.14 0.88 -12.68
N LYS A 180 15.82 0.84 -12.90
CA LYS A 180 14.94 -0.28 -12.51
C LYS A 180 14.86 -0.54 -11.00
N GLN A 181 15.20 0.45 -10.17
CA GLN A 181 15.04 0.35 -8.73
C GLN A 181 13.60 0.73 -8.34
N PRO A 182 12.99 0.03 -7.38
CA PRO A 182 11.63 0.31 -6.94
C PRO A 182 11.55 1.69 -6.25
N VAL A 183 10.51 2.45 -6.58
CA VAL A 183 10.19 3.76 -6.00
C VAL A 183 8.79 3.74 -5.43
N GLY A 184 8.65 4.11 -4.16
CA GLY A 184 7.37 4.09 -3.46
C GLY A 184 6.83 2.69 -3.15
N ALA A 185 5.66 2.65 -2.56
CA ALA A 185 4.97 1.40 -2.24
C ALA A 185 4.33 0.77 -3.48
N PRO A 186 4.41 -0.54 -3.66
CA PRO A 186 3.71 -1.23 -4.73
C PRO A 186 2.19 -1.22 -4.50
N ARG A 187 1.43 -1.34 -5.59
CA ARG A 187 -0.04 -1.37 -5.58
C ARG A 187 -0.55 -2.73 -6.05
N LEU A 188 -1.23 -3.46 -5.16
CA LEU A 188 -1.83 -4.74 -5.51
C LEU A 188 -2.96 -4.54 -6.53
N LEU A 189 -2.92 -5.25 -7.65
CA LEU A 189 -3.90 -5.18 -8.74
C LEU A 189 -4.80 -6.41 -8.78
N TYR A 190 -4.24 -7.57 -8.42
CA TYR A 190 -4.93 -8.85 -8.47
C TYR A 190 -4.43 -9.73 -7.33
N ALA A 191 -5.34 -10.48 -6.76
CA ALA A 191 -5.09 -11.49 -5.76
C ALA A 191 -5.89 -12.74 -6.06
N ALA A 192 -5.27 -13.92 -5.99
CA ALA A 192 -5.98 -15.18 -6.05
C ALA A 192 -5.51 -16.12 -4.94
N LEU A 193 -6.44 -16.88 -4.41
CA LEU A 193 -6.20 -17.89 -3.40
C LEU A 193 -6.98 -19.15 -3.75
N THR A 194 -6.26 -20.26 -3.83
CA THR A 194 -6.82 -21.58 -4.15
C THR A 194 -6.47 -22.55 -3.04
N THR A 195 -7.49 -23.05 -2.40
CA THR A 195 -7.41 -24.11 -1.39
C THR A 195 -8.00 -25.40 -1.96
N SER A 196 -7.89 -26.50 -1.22
CA SER A 196 -8.54 -27.77 -1.57
C SER A 196 -10.08 -27.65 -1.66
N ALA A 197 -10.68 -26.69 -0.96
CA ALA A 197 -12.14 -26.52 -0.88
C ALA A 197 -12.69 -25.50 -1.89
N LYS A 198 -11.95 -24.43 -2.18
CA LYS A 198 -12.44 -23.32 -3.02
C LYS A 198 -11.31 -22.53 -3.65
N SER A 199 -11.62 -21.85 -4.74
CA SER A 199 -10.71 -20.90 -5.39
C SER A 199 -11.42 -19.58 -5.62
N LYS A 200 -10.71 -18.49 -5.33
CA LYS A 200 -11.19 -17.12 -5.55
C LYS A 200 -10.10 -16.29 -6.21
N ALA A 201 -10.52 -15.44 -7.14
CA ALA A 201 -9.67 -14.49 -7.84
C ALA A 201 -10.34 -13.11 -7.79
N LEU A 202 -9.62 -12.11 -7.39
CA LEU A 202 -10.10 -10.76 -7.13
C LEU A 202 -9.23 -9.73 -7.86
N TYR A 203 -9.88 -8.72 -8.41
CA TYR A 203 -9.28 -7.61 -9.15
C TYR A 203 -9.50 -6.31 -8.41
N ARG A 204 -8.45 -5.54 -8.24
CA ARG A 204 -8.54 -4.19 -7.68
C ARG A 204 -9.01 -3.23 -8.77
N PHE A 205 -10.10 -2.52 -8.50
CA PHE A 205 -10.64 -1.55 -9.43
C PHE A 205 -11.20 -0.34 -8.69
N GLN A 206 -11.04 0.83 -9.28
CA GLN A 206 -11.66 2.06 -8.78
C GLN A 206 -12.70 2.54 -9.81
N PRO A 207 -13.98 2.45 -9.49
CA PRO A 207 -15.04 3.01 -10.32
C PRO A 207 -14.87 4.54 -10.48
N PRO A 208 -15.20 5.12 -11.62
CA PRO A 208 -15.19 6.58 -11.78
C PRO A 208 -16.02 7.28 -10.70
N GLY A 209 -15.40 8.18 -9.93
CA GLY A 209 -16.03 8.89 -8.82
C GLY A 209 -16.30 8.05 -7.57
N GLY A 210 -15.89 6.77 -7.54
CA GLY A 210 -16.04 5.86 -6.42
C GLY A 210 -14.72 5.54 -5.72
N GLU A 211 -14.83 4.80 -4.62
CA GLU A 211 -13.66 4.31 -3.86
C GLU A 211 -13.08 3.04 -4.50
N PRO A 212 -11.75 2.84 -4.38
CA PRO A 212 -11.11 1.61 -4.83
C PRO A 212 -11.66 0.40 -4.09
N GLY A 213 -12.04 -0.65 -4.81
CA GLY A 213 -12.61 -1.87 -4.26
C GLY A 213 -12.00 -3.14 -4.86
N TRP A 214 -12.38 -4.28 -4.30
CA TRP A 214 -12.09 -5.60 -4.83
C TRP A 214 -13.32 -6.18 -5.51
N PHE A 215 -13.15 -6.77 -6.68
CA PHE A 215 -14.22 -7.31 -7.50
C PHE A 215 -13.83 -8.68 -8.02
N ASP A 216 -14.81 -9.57 -8.17
CA ASP A 216 -14.60 -10.84 -8.87
C ASP A 216 -14.44 -10.62 -10.39
N GLY A 217 -14.15 -11.70 -11.14
CA GLY A 217 -13.97 -11.63 -12.59
C GLY A 217 -15.18 -11.14 -13.40
N ASN A 218 -16.35 -11.07 -12.77
CA ASN A 218 -17.60 -10.60 -13.38
C ASN A 218 -17.94 -9.15 -12.99
N GLY A 219 -17.06 -8.49 -12.23
CA GLY A 219 -17.28 -7.13 -11.74
C GLY A 219 -18.22 -7.05 -10.54
N ARG A 220 -18.43 -8.15 -9.80
CA ARG A 220 -19.18 -8.13 -8.55
C ARG A 220 -18.25 -7.78 -7.39
N SER A 221 -18.62 -6.79 -6.60
CA SER A 221 -17.86 -6.37 -5.43
C SER A 221 -17.80 -7.48 -4.39
N VAL A 222 -16.62 -7.70 -3.79
CA VAL A 222 -16.48 -8.60 -2.62
C VAL A 222 -16.96 -7.97 -1.32
N LYS A 223 -17.10 -6.65 -1.30
CA LYS A 223 -17.59 -5.92 -0.14
C LYS A 223 -19.04 -6.27 0.10
N ARG A 224 -19.30 -7.07 1.13
CA ARG A 224 -20.66 -7.41 1.54
C ARG A 224 -21.32 -6.21 2.22
N SER A 225 -22.64 -6.11 2.14
CA SER A 225 -23.38 -5.04 2.81
C SER A 225 -23.20 -5.07 4.33
N PHE A 226 -22.92 -6.27 4.88
CA PHE A 226 -22.80 -6.49 6.31
C PHE A 226 -21.88 -7.68 6.68
N MET A 227 -21.04 -7.52 7.70
CA MET A 227 -20.23 -8.61 8.30
C MET A 227 -20.99 -9.26 9.44
N ARG A 228 -21.36 -10.54 9.30
CA ARG A 228 -22.04 -11.31 10.36
C ARG A 228 -21.11 -11.62 11.54
N THR A 229 -19.82 -11.80 11.27
CA THR A 229 -18.78 -12.14 12.24
C THR A 229 -17.66 -11.12 12.17
N PRO A 230 -17.67 -10.09 13.03
CA PRO A 230 -16.68 -8.99 12.98
C PRO A 230 -15.36 -9.31 13.69
N VAL A 231 -15.03 -10.59 13.83
CA VAL A 231 -13.76 -11.10 14.38
C VAL A 231 -13.30 -12.27 13.51
N ASP A 232 -12.13 -12.14 12.91
CA ASP A 232 -11.57 -13.19 12.05
C ASP A 232 -11.20 -14.42 12.87
N GLY A 233 -11.56 -15.60 12.37
CA GLY A 233 -11.22 -16.87 12.98
C GLY A 233 -11.91 -17.18 14.30
N ALA A 234 -12.83 -16.34 14.75
CA ALA A 234 -13.56 -16.58 15.97
C ALA A 234 -14.54 -17.75 15.86
N ARG A 235 -14.61 -18.55 16.93
CA ARG A 235 -15.57 -19.64 17.02
C ARG A 235 -16.85 -19.16 17.72
N ILE A 236 -18.03 -19.38 17.13
CA ILE A 236 -19.30 -19.12 17.79
C ILE A 236 -19.46 -20.10 18.96
N THR A 237 -19.48 -19.57 20.18
CA THR A 237 -19.64 -20.35 21.41
C THR A 237 -21.03 -20.28 21.99
N SER A 238 -21.78 -19.22 21.66
CA SER A 238 -23.19 -19.12 22.01
C SER A 238 -23.96 -18.34 20.94
N ARG A 239 -25.11 -18.87 20.57
CA ARG A 239 -25.98 -18.29 19.55
C ARG A 239 -27.05 -17.39 20.16
N PHE A 240 -27.68 -16.58 19.32
CA PHE A 240 -28.86 -15.80 19.66
C PHE A 240 -30.01 -16.71 20.10
N GLY A 241 -30.81 -16.28 21.08
CA GLY A 241 -32.02 -16.98 21.49
C GLY A 241 -32.14 -17.19 23.00
N PRO A 242 -33.24 -17.84 23.44
CA PRO A 242 -33.47 -18.11 24.85
C PRO A 242 -32.43 -19.08 25.42
N ARG A 243 -31.75 -18.73 26.50
CA ARG A 243 -30.80 -19.62 27.19
C ARG A 243 -30.76 -19.39 28.69
N PHE A 244 -30.29 -20.39 29.44
CA PHE A 244 -29.96 -20.21 30.84
C PHE A 244 -28.67 -19.38 30.94
N HIS A 245 -28.73 -18.23 31.63
CA HIS A 245 -27.60 -17.32 31.74
C HIS A 245 -26.57 -17.88 32.74
N PRO A 246 -25.33 -18.17 32.38
CA PRO A 246 -24.36 -18.88 33.20
C PRO A 246 -23.95 -18.09 34.46
N VAL A 247 -23.98 -16.77 34.41
CA VAL A 247 -23.58 -15.89 35.53
C VAL A 247 -24.80 -15.45 36.35
N LEU A 248 -25.93 -15.15 35.71
CA LEU A 248 -27.13 -14.62 36.38
C LEU A 248 -28.11 -15.71 36.85
N HIS A 249 -27.88 -16.97 36.41
CA HIS A 249 -28.63 -18.18 36.84
C HIS A 249 -30.16 -18.14 36.64
N TYR A 250 -30.62 -17.50 35.53
CA TYR A 250 -32.02 -17.55 35.12
C TYR A 250 -32.12 -17.58 33.57
N ASN A 251 -33.31 -17.98 33.09
CA ASN A 251 -33.57 -17.98 31.66
C ASN A 251 -33.68 -16.56 31.13
N ARG A 252 -32.85 -16.22 30.15
CA ARG A 252 -32.81 -14.90 29.52
C ARG A 252 -32.55 -15.04 28.01
N LEU A 253 -33.09 -14.10 27.25
CA LEU A 253 -32.72 -13.95 25.83
C LEU A 253 -31.27 -13.59 25.75
N HIS A 254 -30.49 -14.38 25.04
CA HIS A 254 -29.17 -14.01 24.56
C HIS A 254 -29.37 -13.12 23.32
N GLY A 255 -29.14 -11.83 23.47
CA GLY A 255 -29.50 -10.81 22.49
C GLY A 255 -28.50 -10.65 21.34
N GLY A 256 -27.54 -11.57 21.21
CA GLY A 256 -26.51 -11.56 20.17
C GLY A 256 -25.84 -12.92 20.02
N ILE A 257 -24.64 -12.94 19.52
CA ILE A 257 -23.76 -14.12 19.45
C ILE A 257 -22.47 -13.88 20.23
N ASP A 258 -21.92 -14.96 20.81
CA ASP A 258 -20.62 -14.92 21.47
C ASP A 258 -19.55 -15.54 20.56
N LEU A 259 -18.56 -14.75 20.23
CA LEU A 259 -17.45 -15.06 19.33
C LEU A 259 -16.15 -15.20 20.12
N ALA A 260 -15.76 -16.44 20.46
CA ALA A 260 -14.54 -16.70 21.21
C ALA A 260 -13.31 -16.61 20.32
N ALA A 261 -12.33 -15.84 20.78
CA ALA A 261 -11.03 -15.68 20.18
C ALA A 261 -10.01 -15.27 21.28
N PRO A 262 -8.69 -15.40 21.05
CA PRO A 262 -7.66 -14.92 21.95
C PRO A 262 -7.82 -13.43 22.29
N VAL A 263 -7.40 -13.05 23.52
CA VAL A 263 -7.38 -11.64 23.93
C VAL A 263 -6.52 -10.83 22.96
N GLY A 264 -7.02 -9.67 22.49
CA GLY A 264 -6.34 -8.80 21.56
C GLY A 264 -6.64 -9.11 20.09
N THR A 265 -7.32 -10.21 19.75
CA THR A 265 -7.76 -10.47 18.36
C THR A 265 -8.57 -9.27 17.83
N PRO A 266 -8.27 -8.70 16.66
CA PRO A 266 -8.95 -7.52 16.15
C PRO A 266 -10.46 -7.70 16.01
N ILE A 267 -11.21 -6.67 16.39
CA ILE A 267 -12.65 -6.54 16.20
C ILE A 267 -12.90 -5.44 15.18
N TYR A 268 -13.76 -5.68 14.19
CA TYR A 268 -14.00 -4.78 13.09
C TYR A 268 -15.44 -4.25 13.03
N ALA A 269 -15.63 -3.08 12.44
CA ALA A 269 -16.95 -2.52 12.16
C ALA A 269 -17.69 -3.37 11.12
N SER A 270 -18.86 -3.89 11.47
CA SER A 270 -19.64 -4.81 10.61
C SER A 270 -20.20 -4.17 9.34
N ALA A 271 -20.39 -2.85 9.33
CA ALA A 271 -20.76 -2.04 8.17
C ALA A 271 -20.25 -0.60 8.39
N ALA A 272 -20.28 0.22 7.34
CA ALA A 272 -20.00 1.65 7.48
C ALA A 272 -21.03 2.30 8.42
N GLY A 273 -20.57 3.23 9.27
CA GLY A 273 -21.43 3.87 10.25
C GLY A 273 -20.73 4.91 11.10
N THR A 274 -21.45 5.44 12.07
CA THR A 274 -20.94 6.44 13.03
C THR A 274 -20.89 5.84 14.41
N VAL A 275 -19.81 6.07 15.15
CA VAL A 275 -19.67 5.67 16.56
C VAL A 275 -20.67 6.45 17.41
N VAL A 276 -21.62 5.75 18.02
CA VAL A 276 -22.57 6.33 18.98
C VAL A 276 -21.95 6.41 20.37
N SER A 277 -21.24 5.35 20.76
CA SER A 277 -20.58 5.24 22.05
C SER A 277 -19.34 4.37 21.98
N ALA A 278 -18.30 4.77 22.71
CA ALA A 278 -17.12 3.96 23.00
C ALA A 278 -16.76 4.22 24.46
N SER A 279 -17.27 3.38 25.37
CA SER A 279 -17.16 3.61 26.82
C SER A 279 -17.28 2.30 27.60
N PRO A 280 -16.73 2.24 28.83
CA PRO A 280 -16.92 1.10 29.72
C PRO A 280 -18.35 1.06 30.32
N SER A 281 -18.83 -0.15 30.55
CA SER A 281 -20.09 -0.47 31.26
C SER A 281 -19.82 -1.57 32.26
N SER A 282 -20.60 -1.61 33.36
CA SER A 282 -20.39 -2.59 34.43
C SER A 282 -20.54 -4.02 33.92
N CYS A 283 -21.61 -4.32 33.18
CA CYS A 283 -21.90 -5.66 32.69
C CYS A 283 -21.16 -5.93 31.37
N ALA A 284 -21.27 -5.01 30.40
CA ALA A 284 -20.72 -5.20 29.05
C ALA A 284 -19.21 -4.96 28.97
N GLY A 285 -18.58 -4.42 30.01
CA GLY A 285 -17.16 -4.05 29.96
C GLY A 285 -16.92 -2.91 28.97
N ASN A 286 -15.77 -2.87 28.36
CA ASN A 286 -15.49 -1.92 27.27
C ASN A 286 -16.40 -2.27 26.10
N MET A 287 -17.21 -1.28 25.66
CA MET A 287 -18.17 -1.49 24.59
C MET A 287 -18.09 -0.39 23.53
N VAL A 288 -18.34 -0.78 22.28
CA VAL A 288 -18.54 0.14 21.15
C VAL A 288 -19.95 -0.06 20.61
N VAL A 289 -20.60 1.02 20.24
CA VAL A 289 -21.91 1.05 19.58
C VAL A 289 -21.78 1.84 18.29
N LEU A 290 -22.17 1.24 17.16
CA LEU A 290 -22.19 1.89 15.86
C LEU A 290 -23.63 2.02 15.35
N LYS A 291 -23.95 3.19 14.82
CA LYS A 291 -25.15 3.45 14.01
C LYS A 291 -24.77 3.42 12.54
N HIS A 292 -25.39 2.52 11.78
CA HIS A 292 -25.12 2.34 10.34
C HIS A 292 -26.02 3.21 9.46
N ASP A 293 -25.63 3.40 8.20
CA ASP A 293 -26.35 4.27 7.24
C ASP A 293 -27.75 3.75 6.90
N ASN A 294 -27.95 2.45 6.99
CA ASN A 294 -29.25 1.82 6.80
C ASN A 294 -30.18 1.89 8.03
N GLY A 295 -29.77 2.63 9.08
CA GLY A 295 -30.53 2.79 10.31
C GLY A 295 -30.29 1.68 11.35
N TRP A 296 -29.59 0.63 11.03
CA TRP A 296 -29.25 -0.44 11.97
C TRP A 296 -28.24 0.03 13.00
N GLU A 297 -28.15 -0.74 14.11
CA GLU A 297 -27.15 -0.52 15.15
C GLU A 297 -26.43 -1.83 15.45
N THR A 298 -25.10 -1.79 15.61
CA THR A 298 -24.31 -2.91 16.08
C THR A 298 -23.61 -2.57 17.38
N ARG A 299 -23.51 -3.57 18.28
CA ARG A 299 -22.91 -3.43 19.58
C ARG A 299 -21.85 -4.51 19.80
N TYR A 300 -20.72 -4.06 20.33
CA TYR A 300 -19.51 -4.86 20.54
C TYR A 300 -19.13 -4.76 22.00
N PHE A 301 -19.14 -5.88 22.74
CA PHE A 301 -18.93 -5.89 24.19
C PHE A 301 -17.70 -6.70 24.58
N HIS A 302 -17.26 -6.52 25.81
CA HIS A 302 -16.15 -7.20 26.46
C HIS A 302 -14.78 -6.92 25.82
N LEU A 303 -14.60 -5.79 25.09
CA LEU A 303 -13.36 -5.44 24.45
C LEU A 303 -12.22 -5.36 25.48
N HIS A 304 -11.03 -5.83 25.10
CA HIS A 304 -9.82 -5.64 25.89
C HIS A 304 -9.46 -4.15 25.98
N GLN A 305 -9.43 -3.50 24.84
CA GLN A 305 -9.17 -2.06 24.68
C GLN A 305 -9.83 -1.54 23.40
N PHE A 306 -10.08 -0.25 23.34
CA PHE A 306 -10.50 0.44 22.12
C PHE A 306 -9.28 0.63 21.20
N ALA A 307 -9.50 0.68 19.89
CA ALA A 307 -8.49 1.18 18.98
C ALA A 307 -8.24 2.69 19.24
N PRO A 308 -7.02 3.20 19.01
CA PRO A 308 -6.61 4.54 19.45
C PRO A 308 -7.47 5.69 18.90
N ASP A 309 -8.07 5.49 17.74
CA ASP A 309 -8.83 6.49 16.98
C ASP A 309 -10.35 6.39 17.18
N ILE A 310 -10.85 5.51 18.04
CA ILE A 310 -12.29 5.31 18.24
C ILE A 310 -12.85 6.31 19.25
N ALA A 311 -13.73 7.21 18.78
CA ALA A 311 -14.44 8.19 19.60
C ALA A 311 -15.89 8.41 19.13
N PRO A 312 -16.82 8.76 20.03
CA PRO A 312 -18.21 9.12 19.67
C PRO A 312 -18.25 10.21 18.60
N GLY A 313 -19.13 10.06 17.61
CA GLY A 313 -19.29 10.95 16.47
C GLY A 313 -18.37 10.63 15.29
N MET A 314 -17.40 9.74 15.44
CA MET A 314 -16.48 9.36 14.37
C MET A 314 -17.17 8.49 13.32
N ARG A 315 -16.95 8.82 12.05
CA ARG A 315 -17.42 8.04 10.91
C ARG A 315 -16.41 6.96 10.55
N LEU A 316 -16.87 5.72 10.48
CA LEU A 316 -16.04 4.56 10.18
C LEU A 316 -16.50 3.88 8.88
N ALA A 317 -15.55 3.36 8.13
CA ALA A 317 -15.81 2.42 7.06
C ALA A 317 -16.06 1.01 7.62
N GLN A 318 -16.73 0.15 6.85
CA GLN A 318 -16.77 -1.29 7.14
C GLN A 318 -15.36 -1.87 7.19
N GLY A 319 -15.10 -2.75 8.16
CA GLY A 319 -13.78 -3.34 8.36
C GLY A 319 -12.79 -2.45 9.12
N HIS A 320 -13.18 -1.25 9.56
CA HIS A 320 -12.36 -0.43 10.46
C HIS A 320 -12.22 -1.12 11.81
N GLN A 321 -11.00 -1.21 12.36
CA GLN A 321 -10.75 -1.85 13.65
C GLN A 321 -11.33 -1.03 14.79
N LEU A 322 -12.15 -1.65 15.63
CA LEU A 322 -12.79 -1.03 16.80
C LEU A 322 -11.99 -1.22 18.09
N GLY A 323 -11.19 -2.28 18.14
CA GLY A 323 -10.46 -2.67 19.33
C GLY A 323 -10.00 -4.13 19.23
N GLY A 324 -9.83 -4.77 20.38
CA GLY A 324 -9.46 -6.18 20.47
C GLY A 324 -10.39 -6.97 21.38
N VAL A 325 -10.57 -8.25 21.07
CA VAL A 325 -11.31 -9.22 21.92
C VAL A 325 -10.76 -9.19 23.34
N GLY A 326 -11.64 -9.19 24.32
CA GLY A 326 -11.26 -9.17 25.73
C GLY A 326 -12.13 -10.02 26.62
N ASN A 327 -12.10 -9.70 27.90
CA ASN A 327 -12.87 -10.35 28.96
C ASN A 327 -13.25 -9.30 30.02
N THR A 328 -13.58 -8.08 29.58
CA THR A 328 -13.92 -6.96 30.48
C THR A 328 -15.41 -6.96 30.84
N GLY A 329 -15.74 -6.37 32.00
CA GLY A 329 -17.10 -6.36 32.54
C GLY A 329 -17.42 -7.57 33.43
N THR A 330 -18.59 -7.54 34.05
CA THR A 330 -19.02 -8.57 35.05
C THR A 330 -19.89 -9.67 34.45
N CYS A 331 -20.32 -9.55 33.19
CA CYS A 331 -21.25 -10.49 32.56
C CYS A 331 -20.54 -11.44 31.56
N THR A 332 -19.23 -11.64 31.71
CA THR A 332 -18.42 -12.53 30.89
C THR A 332 -17.85 -13.68 31.69
N THR A 333 -17.58 -14.81 31.06
CA THR A 333 -16.97 -16.00 31.65
C THR A 333 -15.60 -16.36 31.08
N GLY A 334 -15.14 -15.67 30.05
CA GLY A 334 -13.86 -15.89 29.39
C GLY A 334 -13.68 -15.01 28.14
N PRO A 335 -12.53 -15.02 27.49
CA PRO A 335 -12.25 -14.17 26.34
C PRO A 335 -13.21 -14.43 25.16
N HIS A 336 -14.02 -13.45 24.82
CA HIS A 336 -14.92 -13.45 23.66
C HIS A 336 -15.39 -12.03 23.32
N LEU A 337 -15.88 -11.85 22.11
CA LEU A 337 -16.74 -10.72 21.74
C LEU A 337 -18.20 -11.16 21.89
N HIS A 338 -18.99 -10.45 22.69
CA HIS A 338 -20.44 -10.50 22.60
C HIS A 338 -20.90 -9.46 21.56
N TYR A 339 -21.57 -9.93 20.51
CA TYR A 339 -21.94 -9.13 19.35
C TYR A 339 -23.44 -9.12 19.12
N GLU A 340 -24.04 -7.91 19.13
CA GLU A 340 -25.47 -7.71 18.90
C GLU A 340 -25.72 -6.89 17.63
N VAL A 341 -26.82 -7.20 16.95
CA VAL A 341 -27.40 -6.39 15.88
C VAL A 341 -28.80 -5.97 16.27
N HIS A 342 -29.10 -4.70 16.08
CA HIS A 342 -30.40 -4.11 16.35
C HIS A 342 -30.95 -3.50 15.07
N ILE A 343 -32.20 -3.86 14.73
CA ILE A 343 -32.97 -3.31 13.61
C ILE A 343 -34.23 -2.68 14.18
N ASP A 344 -34.44 -1.40 13.92
CA ASP A 344 -35.57 -0.62 14.45
C ASP A 344 -35.72 -0.69 15.99
N GLY A 345 -34.60 -0.89 16.68
CA GLY A 345 -34.52 -1.00 18.14
C GLY A 345 -34.61 -2.43 18.66
N ASP A 346 -35.05 -3.38 17.86
CA ASP A 346 -35.20 -4.78 18.26
C ASP A 346 -33.89 -5.56 18.01
N LYS A 347 -33.55 -6.46 18.94
CA LYS A 347 -32.42 -7.39 18.80
C LYS A 347 -32.76 -8.47 17.80
N VAL A 348 -31.92 -8.66 16.80
CA VAL A 348 -32.06 -9.69 15.77
C VAL A 348 -30.88 -10.66 15.82
N ASP A 349 -31.12 -11.89 15.39
CA ASP A 349 -30.07 -12.89 15.25
C ASP A 349 -29.04 -12.44 14.18
N PRO A 350 -27.78 -12.17 14.55
CA PRO A 350 -26.76 -11.76 13.60
C PRO A 350 -26.54 -12.79 12.47
N GLU A 351 -26.76 -14.08 12.72
CA GLU A 351 -26.61 -15.14 11.71
C GLU A 351 -27.77 -15.17 10.71
N SER A 352 -28.92 -14.58 11.03
CA SER A 352 -30.09 -14.50 10.13
C SER A 352 -30.01 -13.36 9.13
N ILE A 353 -29.11 -12.39 9.34
CA ILE A 353 -29.00 -11.20 8.48
C ILE A 353 -28.55 -11.65 7.08
N PRO A 354 -29.27 -11.28 6.02
CA PRO A 354 -28.81 -11.55 4.66
C PRO A 354 -27.46 -10.84 4.42
N THR A 355 -26.46 -11.60 4.07
CA THR A 355 -25.23 -11.03 3.50
C THR A 355 -25.42 -10.99 2.01
N GLU A 356 -26.02 -9.93 1.51
CA GLU A 356 -26.13 -9.75 0.08
C GLU A 356 -24.73 -9.76 -0.53
N GLU A 357 -24.58 -10.48 -1.64
CA GLU A 357 -23.39 -10.38 -2.45
C GLU A 357 -23.19 -8.90 -2.83
N GLY A 358 -21.95 -8.45 -2.87
CA GLY A 358 -21.64 -7.08 -3.20
C GLY A 358 -22.27 -6.64 -4.52
N GLU A 359 -22.55 -5.35 -4.65
CA GLU A 359 -23.12 -4.78 -5.86
C GLU A 359 -22.29 -5.12 -7.09
N ALA A 360 -22.96 -5.47 -8.17
CA ALA A 360 -22.32 -5.69 -9.46
C ALA A 360 -22.11 -4.35 -10.16
N LEU A 361 -20.96 -4.19 -10.79
CA LEU A 361 -20.73 -3.07 -11.72
C LEU A 361 -21.63 -3.24 -12.95
N GLU A 362 -22.14 -2.14 -13.47
CA GLU A 362 -23.05 -2.16 -14.62
C GLU A 362 -22.64 -1.11 -15.68
N GLY A 363 -23.18 -1.25 -16.88
CA GLY A 363 -23.04 -0.27 -17.96
C GLY A 363 -21.59 0.06 -18.33
N GLU A 364 -21.26 1.33 -18.43
CA GLU A 364 -19.91 1.81 -18.80
C GLU A 364 -18.86 1.51 -17.72
N VAL A 365 -19.27 1.47 -16.46
CA VAL A 365 -18.38 1.14 -15.34
C VAL A 365 -17.91 -0.33 -15.43
N LEU A 366 -18.83 -1.24 -15.76
CA LEU A 366 -18.49 -2.64 -16.00
C LEU A 366 -17.54 -2.80 -17.20
N LYS A 367 -17.76 -2.06 -18.27
CA LYS A 367 -16.86 -2.08 -19.44
C LYS A 367 -15.44 -1.60 -19.07
N ALA A 368 -15.33 -0.53 -18.30
CA ALA A 368 -14.06 -0.03 -17.81
C ALA A 368 -13.35 -1.06 -16.92
N PHE A 369 -14.09 -1.74 -16.04
CA PHE A 369 -13.58 -2.83 -15.23
C PHE A 369 -13.07 -3.99 -16.08
N ILE A 370 -13.84 -4.44 -17.08
CA ILE A 370 -13.44 -5.54 -17.99
C ILE A 370 -12.14 -5.18 -18.71
N THR A 371 -12.00 -3.94 -19.18
CA THR A 371 -10.76 -3.47 -19.82
C THR A 371 -9.56 -3.57 -18.88
N GLU A 372 -9.72 -3.14 -17.62
CA GLU A 372 -8.64 -3.22 -16.62
C GLU A 372 -8.34 -4.67 -16.22
N ARG A 373 -9.36 -5.50 -16.02
CA ARG A 373 -9.21 -6.94 -15.76
C ARG A 373 -8.42 -7.61 -16.88
N ASP A 374 -8.80 -7.38 -18.15
CA ASP A 374 -8.15 -8.00 -19.32
C ASP A 374 -6.71 -7.51 -19.47
N ARG A 375 -6.40 -6.26 -19.10
CA ARG A 375 -5.03 -5.74 -19.01
C ARG A 375 -4.19 -6.52 -17.99
N ILE A 376 -4.76 -6.75 -16.80
CA ILE A 376 -4.10 -7.51 -15.72
C ILE A 376 -3.89 -8.97 -16.17
N ASP A 377 -4.90 -9.60 -16.74
CA ASP A 377 -4.83 -10.99 -17.22
C ASP A 377 -3.84 -11.15 -18.37
N GLY A 378 -3.78 -10.18 -19.30
CA GLY A 378 -2.76 -10.15 -20.34
C GLY A 378 -1.33 -10.09 -19.78
N ALA A 379 -1.10 -9.29 -18.75
CA ALA A 379 0.20 -9.22 -18.08
C ALA A 379 0.54 -10.52 -17.34
N ARG A 380 -0.43 -11.22 -16.78
CA ARG A 380 -0.27 -12.55 -16.16
C ARG A 380 0.09 -13.60 -17.19
N ALA A 381 -0.62 -13.66 -18.31
CA ALA A 381 -0.38 -14.64 -19.37
C ALA A 381 0.98 -14.48 -20.06
N GLY A 382 1.47 -13.25 -20.24
CA GLY A 382 2.76 -12.98 -20.88
C GLY A 382 4.01 -13.41 -20.10
N ARG A 383 3.84 -13.89 -18.84
CA ARG A 383 4.94 -14.34 -17.97
C ARG A 383 4.90 -15.84 -17.64
N THR A 384 3.93 -16.58 -18.18
CA THR A 384 3.81 -18.04 -18.01
C THR A 384 4.50 -18.82 -19.16
N GLY A 385 5.31 -18.15 -19.99
CA GLY A 385 6.09 -18.75 -21.06
C GLY A 385 7.56 -18.93 -20.69
#